data_ef67d147b128321500224e9c58585ccb
#
_entry.id   ef67d147b128321500224e9c58585ccb
#
_cell.length_a   1.000
_cell.length_b   1.000
_cell.length_c   1.000
_cell.angle_alpha   90.00
_cell.angle_beta   90.00
_cell.angle_gamma   90.00
#
_symmetry.space_group_name_H-M   'P 1'
#
loop_
_entity.id
_entity.type
_entity.pdbx_description
1 polymer ?
#
loop_
_entity_poly.entity_id
_entity_poly.type
_entity_poly.pdbx_seq_one_letter_code
_entity_poly.pdbx_strand_id
1 'polypeptide(L)'
;MAALTILHIGTCDTKLSELLYVRSCIRSCIRSCIQVTTVILIDAGRTPVSQPAITVTQDVLVAKYRSSVTSPCDNAADVSNLSRAEVIKIMTDCATACVQDLYSNSPLHGVISIEGSCGTALASAVMREALPFTFPKLIVSTVASGDTSHIVGESDITLMYSIVDIAGSNSILNDVLNNAAGAIAGMARVYHARLQQEYEEEQGTPEGTQKAAPRKKRIAITMFGVTTPCVNAMRHHLTTKYDYEVYVFHATGHGGRAMEPLIFSKGIDAVIDLTITEVPDEIVGGVMSAGPERLEAAAKAGIPQVISFGACDMVNYRSRNTLPGTFVKAGRNIFEHNASVTLVRTNVEECRQIGRFIAEKLEGHCARPGDVQVVLPVGGISLISKPGDAFADRNADNSLFAAIEEGLKGSEIEVIRDERDINNEDFAVATAERLVRLIERATSEEQ
;
A
#
# COMPACT_ATOMS: atom_id res chain seq x y z
N MET A 1 -5.30 -22.33 -25.66
CA MET A 1 -5.92 -21.39 -24.72
C MET A 1 -5.61 -21.87 -23.31
N ALA A 2 -4.95 -21.07 -22.51
CA ALA A 2 -4.57 -21.44 -21.16
C ALA A 2 -5.79 -21.45 -20.22
N ALA A 3 -5.79 -22.38 -19.27
CA ALA A 3 -6.86 -22.50 -18.28
C ALA A 3 -6.78 -21.36 -17.26
N LEU A 4 -7.89 -20.71 -16.93
CA LEU A 4 -7.96 -19.78 -15.81
C LEU A 4 -7.99 -20.55 -14.49
N THR A 5 -7.19 -20.11 -13.53
CA THR A 5 -7.18 -20.66 -12.17
C THR A 5 -7.55 -19.59 -11.15
N ILE A 6 -8.60 -19.86 -10.37
CA ILE A 6 -9.10 -18.96 -9.32
C ILE A 6 -8.96 -19.67 -7.97
N LEU A 7 -8.34 -19.01 -7.00
CA LEU A 7 -8.32 -19.45 -5.62
C LEU A 7 -9.65 -19.09 -4.95
N HIS A 8 -10.18 -20.00 -4.14
CA HIS A 8 -11.34 -19.78 -3.30
C HIS A 8 -10.97 -20.14 -1.86
N ILE A 9 -10.81 -19.16 -0.99
CA ILE A 9 -10.46 -19.35 0.40
C ILE A 9 -11.74 -19.29 1.21
N GLY A 10 -11.98 -20.27 2.10
CA GLY A 10 -13.17 -20.24 2.92
C GLY A 10 -13.12 -21.15 4.14
N THR A 11 -14.00 -20.87 5.10
CA THR A 11 -14.22 -21.68 6.30
C THR A 11 -15.24 -22.77 5.99
N CYS A 12 -14.78 -23.92 5.44
CA CYS A 12 -15.65 -24.98 4.93
C CYS A 12 -16.52 -25.62 6.02
N ASP A 13 -16.08 -25.62 7.27
CA ASP A 13 -16.85 -26.12 8.40
C ASP A 13 -18.14 -25.33 8.68
N THR A 14 -18.22 -24.08 8.24
CA THR A 14 -19.37 -23.18 8.48
C THR A 14 -20.08 -22.68 7.24
N LYS A 15 -19.40 -22.67 6.07
CA LYS A 15 -19.89 -22.01 4.84
C LYS A 15 -19.84 -22.92 3.59
N LEU A 16 -19.75 -24.23 3.77
CA LEU A 16 -19.52 -25.16 2.66
C LEU A 16 -20.53 -25.03 1.51
N SER A 17 -21.82 -24.90 1.82
CA SER A 17 -22.87 -24.80 0.82
C SER A 17 -22.71 -23.58 -0.07
N GLU A 18 -22.41 -22.43 0.51
CA GLU A 18 -22.22 -21.16 -0.18
C GLU A 18 -20.92 -21.17 -1.00
N LEU A 19 -19.84 -21.72 -0.43
CA LEU A 19 -18.56 -21.89 -1.12
C LEU A 19 -18.71 -22.80 -2.37
N LEU A 20 -19.43 -23.92 -2.23
CA LEU A 20 -19.71 -24.81 -3.36
C LEU A 20 -20.62 -24.15 -4.41
N TYR A 21 -21.60 -23.37 -3.97
CA TYR A 21 -22.47 -22.62 -4.87
C TYR A 21 -21.66 -21.63 -5.73
N VAL A 22 -20.85 -20.79 -5.11
CA VAL A 22 -19.99 -19.83 -5.83
C VAL A 22 -18.97 -20.52 -6.73
N ARG A 23 -18.37 -21.63 -6.28
CA ARG A 23 -17.48 -22.43 -7.13
C ARG A 23 -18.20 -22.91 -8.41
N SER A 24 -19.46 -23.32 -8.30
CA SER A 24 -20.29 -23.70 -9.44
C SER A 24 -20.59 -22.51 -10.36
N CYS A 25 -20.95 -21.37 -9.79
CA CYS A 25 -21.25 -20.14 -10.54
C CYS A 25 -20.01 -19.65 -11.31
N ILE A 26 -18.83 -19.61 -10.69
CA ILE A 26 -17.56 -19.25 -11.36
C ILE A 26 -17.31 -20.16 -12.57
N ARG A 27 -17.44 -21.48 -12.39
CA ARG A 27 -17.25 -22.44 -13.49
C ARG A 27 -18.27 -22.24 -14.61
N SER A 28 -19.50 -21.84 -14.29
CA SER A 28 -20.55 -21.57 -15.27
C SER A 28 -20.32 -20.26 -16.03
N CYS A 29 -19.96 -19.19 -15.36
CA CYS A 29 -19.66 -17.88 -15.96
C CYS A 29 -18.53 -17.97 -16.99
N ILE A 30 -17.55 -18.84 -16.77
CA ILE A 30 -16.38 -18.95 -17.65
C ILE A 30 -16.65 -19.92 -18.81
N ARG A 31 -17.50 -20.93 -18.64
CA ARG A 31 -17.84 -21.89 -19.73
C ARG A 31 -18.40 -21.24 -20.98
N SER A 32 -19.08 -20.11 -20.86
CA SER A 32 -19.65 -19.38 -21.99
C SER A 32 -18.61 -18.66 -22.85
N CYS A 33 -17.38 -18.45 -22.34
CA CYS A 33 -16.37 -17.65 -23.00
C CYS A 33 -14.97 -18.29 -23.08
N ILE A 34 -14.64 -19.29 -22.21
CA ILE A 34 -13.29 -19.89 -22.07
C ILE A 34 -13.42 -21.37 -21.69
N GLN A 35 -12.62 -22.25 -22.30
CA GLN A 35 -12.84 -23.68 -22.26
C GLN A 35 -12.50 -24.41 -20.95
N VAL A 36 -11.66 -23.88 -20.07
CA VAL A 36 -11.27 -24.57 -18.81
C VAL A 36 -11.05 -23.57 -17.69
N THR A 37 -11.72 -23.82 -16.55
CA THR A 37 -11.50 -23.05 -15.31
C THR A 37 -11.25 -23.99 -14.17
N THR A 38 -10.12 -23.82 -13.52
CA THR A 38 -9.80 -24.50 -12.27
C THR A 38 -10.18 -23.57 -11.10
N VAL A 39 -10.94 -24.07 -10.16
CA VAL A 39 -11.20 -23.40 -8.89
C VAL A 39 -10.56 -24.23 -7.78
N ILE A 40 -9.51 -23.71 -7.18
CA ILE A 40 -8.79 -24.32 -6.06
C ILE A 40 -9.48 -23.84 -4.79
N LEU A 41 -10.23 -24.73 -4.12
CA LEU A 41 -10.87 -24.44 -2.85
C LEU A 41 -9.93 -24.82 -1.71
N ILE A 42 -9.60 -23.85 -0.85
CA ILE A 42 -8.76 -23.99 0.33
C ILE A 42 -9.67 -23.91 1.56
N ASP A 43 -9.64 -24.94 2.39
CA ASP A 43 -10.36 -24.96 3.66
C ASP A 43 -9.49 -24.35 4.77
N ALA A 44 -9.87 -23.14 5.17
CA ALA A 44 -9.30 -22.41 6.28
C ALA A 44 -10.19 -22.48 7.56
N GLY A 45 -11.11 -23.44 7.62
CA GLY A 45 -12.00 -23.67 8.75
C GLY A 45 -11.26 -24.23 9.99
N ARG A 46 -11.96 -24.25 11.12
CA ARG A 46 -11.47 -24.80 12.38
C ARG A 46 -11.48 -26.32 12.38
N THR A 47 -12.54 -26.90 11.79
CA THR A 47 -12.80 -28.35 11.84
C THR A 47 -12.64 -28.92 10.41
N PRO A 48 -11.90 -30.02 10.25
CA PRO A 48 -11.72 -30.65 8.93
C PRO A 48 -13.07 -31.08 8.33
N VAL A 49 -13.23 -30.80 7.03
CA VAL A 49 -14.41 -31.18 6.26
C VAL A 49 -14.01 -32.14 5.14
N SER A 50 -14.67 -33.30 5.07
CA SER A 50 -14.47 -34.25 4.00
C SER A 50 -15.41 -33.97 2.84
N GLN A 51 -14.89 -33.32 1.76
CA GLN A 51 -15.65 -33.02 0.55
C GLN A 51 -14.70 -33.03 -0.67
N PRO A 52 -15.00 -33.85 -1.70
CA PRO A 52 -14.12 -33.96 -2.88
C PRO A 52 -13.86 -32.65 -3.63
N ALA A 53 -14.68 -31.64 -3.42
CA ALA A 53 -14.52 -30.33 -4.04
C ALA A 53 -13.44 -29.46 -3.37
N ILE A 54 -13.03 -29.78 -2.15
CA ILE A 54 -11.97 -29.09 -1.41
C ILE A 54 -10.64 -29.58 -1.97
N THR A 55 -9.85 -28.66 -2.51
CA THR A 55 -8.56 -28.99 -3.13
C THR A 55 -7.44 -29.07 -2.09
N VAL A 56 -7.46 -28.14 -1.12
CA VAL A 56 -6.55 -28.15 0.02
C VAL A 56 -7.40 -28.23 1.27
N THR A 57 -7.41 -29.40 1.92
CA THR A 57 -8.18 -29.66 3.14
C THR A 57 -7.50 -29.03 4.36
N GLN A 58 -8.25 -28.78 5.41
CA GLN A 58 -7.75 -28.14 6.64
C GLN A 58 -6.56 -28.89 7.25
N ASP A 59 -6.63 -30.23 7.31
CA ASP A 59 -5.56 -31.10 7.82
C ASP A 59 -4.29 -31.00 6.94
N VAL A 60 -4.43 -31.00 5.62
CA VAL A 60 -3.31 -30.81 4.68
C VAL A 60 -2.72 -29.41 4.85
N LEU A 61 -3.57 -28.38 4.99
CA LEU A 61 -3.13 -26.99 5.17
C LEU A 61 -2.27 -26.87 6.43
N VAL A 62 -2.75 -27.38 7.57
CA VAL A 62 -2.03 -27.33 8.82
C VAL A 62 -0.79 -28.21 8.80
N ALA A 63 -0.88 -29.45 8.31
CA ALA A 63 0.25 -30.38 8.30
C ALA A 63 1.43 -29.88 7.44
N LYS A 64 1.13 -29.25 6.29
CA LYS A 64 2.19 -28.79 5.36
C LYS A 64 2.78 -27.43 5.73
N TYR A 65 1.99 -26.48 6.23
CA TYR A 65 2.41 -25.09 6.34
C TYR A 65 2.61 -24.57 7.77
N ARG A 66 2.19 -25.30 8.80
CA ARG A 66 2.37 -24.87 10.20
C ARG A 66 3.83 -24.79 10.64
N SER A 67 4.67 -25.74 10.19
CA SER A 67 6.10 -25.79 10.53
C SER A 67 6.94 -24.66 9.94
N SER A 68 6.45 -23.98 8.90
CA SER A 68 7.12 -22.84 8.29
C SER A 68 6.87 -21.51 9.02
N VAL A 69 5.92 -21.48 9.98
CA VAL A 69 5.38 -20.22 10.52
C VAL A 69 5.76 -19.97 11.99
N THR A 70 6.42 -20.86 12.71
CA THR A 70 6.94 -20.64 14.04
C THR A 70 6.40 -21.07 15.31
N SER A 71 7.19 -20.92 16.23
CA SER A 71 7.29 -21.10 17.69
C SER A 71 7.34 -22.54 18.15
N PRO A 72 8.35 -22.85 18.98
CA PRO A 72 8.64 -24.23 19.41
C PRO A 72 7.65 -24.80 20.42
N CYS A 73 6.50 -24.23 20.60
CA CYS A 73 5.48 -24.74 21.50
C CYS A 73 4.35 -25.38 20.72
N ASP A 74 4.28 -26.68 20.81
CA ASP A 74 3.21 -27.60 20.44
C ASP A 74 3.16 -28.18 19.03
N ASN A 75 3.61 -29.42 18.95
CA ASN A 75 3.43 -30.37 17.85
C ASN A 75 1.97 -30.85 17.66
N ALA A 76 0.96 -30.12 18.09
CA ALA A 76 -0.42 -30.54 17.92
C ALA A 76 -0.95 -30.08 16.56
N ALA A 77 -1.12 -31.01 15.63
CA ALA A 77 -1.83 -30.79 14.37
C ALA A 77 -3.32 -30.44 14.60
N ASP A 78 -3.83 -30.66 15.79
CA ASP A 78 -5.22 -30.43 16.18
C ASP A 78 -5.41 -28.99 16.71
N VAL A 79 -6.12 -28.17 15.96
CA VAL A 79 -6.50 -26.79 16.33
C VAL A 79 -7.87 -26.73 17.04
N SER A 80 -8.56 -27.86 17.21
CA SER A 80 -9.94 -27.91 17.71
C SER A 80 -10.10 -27.40 19.14
N ASN A 81 -9.08 -27.56 19.99
CA ASN A 81 -9.07 -27.17 21.38
C ASN A 81 -8.53 -25.79 21.70
N LEU A 82 -8.08 -25.05 20.65
CA LEU A 82 -7.54 -23.71 20.80
C LEU A 82 -8.63 -22.64 20.90
N SER A 83 -8.31 -21.48 21.44
CA SER A 83 -9.22 -20.34 21.42
C SER A 83 -9.50 -19.89 19.98
N ARG A 84 -10.64 -19.19 19.78
CA ARG A 84 -11.01 -18.70 18.44
C ARG A 84 -9.93 -17.78 17.84
N ALA A 85 -9.31 -16.95 18.65
CA ALA A 85 -8.25 -16.04 18.20
C ALA A 85 -6.99 -16.79 17.75
N GLU A 86 -6.57 -17.81 18.50
CA GLU A 86 -5.43 -18.65 18.15
C GLU A 86 -5.68 -19.44 16.86
N VAL A 87 -6.87 -20.01 16.70
CA VAL A 87 -7.26 -20.69 15.45
C VAL A 87 -7.18 -19.74 14.26
N ILE A 88 -7.78 -18.55 14.35
CA ILE A 88 -7.75 -17.56 13.27
C ILE A 88 -6.31 -17.23 12.91
N LYS A 89 -5.46 -16.97 13.89
CA LYS A 89 -4.05 -16.67 13.66
C LYS A 89 -3.34 -17.81 12.92
N ILE A 90 -3.40 -19.03 13.44
CA ILE A 90 -2.73 -20.19 12.84
C ILE A 90 -3.25 -20.46 11.42
N MET A 91 -4.55 -20.40 11.23
CA MET A 91 -5.13 -20.66 9.91
C MET A 91 -4.81 -19.55 8.91
N THR A 92 -4.72 -18.29 9.36
CA THR A 92 -4.24 -17.18 8.54
C THR A 92 -2.80 -17.43 8.09
N ASP A 93 -1.91 -17.73 9.02
CA ASP A 93 -0.50 -17.98 8.75
C ASP A 93 -0.31 -19.17 7.79
N CYS A 94 -1.00 -20.28 8.03
CA CYS A 94 -0.94 -21.46 7.15
C CYS A 94 -1.51 -21.18 5.75
N ALA A 95 -2.65 -20.47 5.68
CA ALA A 95 -3.27 -20.11 4.40
C ALA A 95 -2.41 -19.11 3.63
N THR A 96 -1.75 -18.17 4.30
CA THR A 96 -0.80 -17.22 3.68
C THR A 96 0.35 -17.99 3.03
N ALA A 97 1.00 -18.88 3.77
CA ALA A 97 2.10 -19.69 3.24
C ALA A 97 1.64 -20.61 2.07
N CYS A 98 0.44 -21.18 2.17
CA CYS A 98 -0.14 -21.99 1.10
C CYS A 98 -0.39 -21.16 -0.18
N VAL A 99 -0.96 -19.97 -0.03
CA VAL A 99 -1.26 -19.10 -1.18
C VAL A 99 0.03 -18.58 -1.82
N GLN A 100 1.05 -18.26 -1.04
CA GLN A 100 2.38 -17.89 -1.55
C GLN A 100 3.02 -19.04 -2.34
N ASP A 101 2.97 -20.27 -1.82
CA ASP A 101 3.46 -21.46 -2.51
C ASP A 101 2.70 -21.68 -3.84
N LEU A 102 1.38 -21.60 -3.83
CA LEU A 102 0.56 -21.72 -5.02
C LEU A 102 0.82 -20.60 -6.04
N TYR A 103 0.97 -19.36 -5.57
CA TYR A 103 1.25 -18.22 -6.45
C TYR A 103 2.62 -18.34 -7.14
N SER A 104 3.62 -18.85 -6.43
CA SER A 104 4.97 -19.03 -6.96
C SER A 104 5.09 -20.22 -7.94
N ASN A 105 4.26 -21.26 -7.77
CA ASN A 105 4.40 -22.51 -8.49
C ASN A 105 3.27 -22.84 -9.48
N SER A 106 2.25 -21.97 -9.58
CA SER A 106 1.08 -22.21 -10.43
C SER A 106 0.55 -20.90 -11.05
N PRO A 107 0.05 -20.95 -12.29
CA PRO A 107 -0.57 -19.78 -12.90
C PRO A 107 -1.92 -19.48 -12.22
N LEU A 108 -1.93 -18.50 -11.31
CA LEU A 108 -3.12 -18.01 -10.64
C LEU A 108 -3.60 -16.70 -11.29
N HIS A 109 -4.93 -16.49 -11.33
CA HIS A 109 -5.53 -15.36 -12.04
C HIS A 109 -6.51 -14.57 -11.20
N GLY A 110 -6.88 -15.03 -10.00
CA GLY A 110 -7.76 -14.34 -9.08
C GLY A 110 -7.98 -15.11 -7.79
N VAL A 111 -8.44 -14.42 -6.76
CA VAL A 111 -8.82 -15.00 -5.47
C VAL A 111 -10.17 -14.45 -5.02
N ILE A 112 -11.02 -15.33 -4.49
CA ILE A 112 -12.31 -14.96 -3.90
C ILE A 112 -12.46 -15.60 -2.53
N SER A 113 -13.16 -14.90 -1.63
CA SER A 113 -13.62 -15.43 -0.34
C SER A 113 -15.03 -14.96 -0.04
N ILE A 114 -15.79 -15.76 0.72
CA ILE A 114 -17.18 -15.49 1.08
C ILE A 114 -17.33 -15.79 2.57
N GLU A 115 -17.44 -14.72 3.40
CA GLU A 115 -17.20 -14.89 4.82
C GLU A 115 -18.03 -13.96 5.72
N GLY A 116 -18.23 -14.40 6.94
CA GLY A 116 -18.59 -13.54 8.07
C GLY A 116 -17.36 -12.77 8.60
N SER A 117 -17.52 -12.07 9.72
CA SER A 117 -16.49 -11.17 10.27
C SER A 117 -15.10 -11.81 10.46
N CYS A 118 -15.04 -13.00 11.08
CA CYS A 118 -13.75 -13.67 11.36
C CYS A 118 -13.08 -14.22 10.11
N GLY A 119 -13.86 -14.85 9.22
CA GLY A 119 -13.33 -15.35 7.96
C GLY A 119 -12.92 -14.20 7.02
N THR A 120 -13.62 -13.06 7.05
CA THR A 120 -13.21 -11.84 6.34
C THR A 120 -11.86 -11.34 6.82
N ALA A 121 -11.63 -11.29 8.14
CA ALA A 121 -10.34 -10.90 8.70
C ALA A 121 -9.20 -11.83 8.25
N LEU A 122 -9.44 -13.15 8.31
CA LEU A 122 -8.50 -14.17 7.83
C LEU A 122 -8.22 -13.99 6.33
N ALA A 123 -9.25 -14.00 5.49
CA ALA A 123 -9.11 -13.94 4.05
C ALA A 123 -8.43 -12.64 3.59
N SER A 124 -8.78 -11.52 4.19
CA SER A 124 -8.17 -10.23 3.86
C SER A 124 -6.68 -10.17 4.22
N ALA A 125 -6.30 -10.73 5.38
CA ALA A 125 -4.88 -10.83 5.76
C ALA A 125 -4.11 -11.70 4.76
N VAL A 126 -4.62 -12.89 4.45
CA VAL A 126 -4.01 -13.78 3.43
C VAL A 126 -3.86 -13.07 2.08
N MET A 127 -4.90 -12.37 1.62
CA MET A 127 -4.86 -11.68 0.33
C MET A 127 -3.86 -10.52 0.31
N ARG A 128 -3.70 -9.79 1.41
CA ARG A 128 -2.73 -8.69 1.53
C ARG A 128 -1.29 -9.18 1.58
N GLU A 129 -1.05 -10.27 2.31
CA GLU A 129 0.31 -10.74 2.59
C GLU A 129 0.85 -11.68 1.51
N ALA A 130 -0.02 -12.49 0.89
CA ALA A 130 0.41 -13.50 -0.06
C ALA A 130 0.37 -13.06 -1.53
N LEU A 131 -0.40 -12.02 -1.88
CA LEU A 131 -0.67 -11.67 -3.27
C LEU A 131 -0.29 -10.22 -3.58
N PRO A 132 0.33 -9.97 -4.75
CA PRO A 132 0.78 -8.63 -5.09
C PRO A 132 -0.38 -7.67 -5.37
N PHE A 133 -0.08 -6.37 -5.38
CA PHE A 133 -0.98 -5.36 -5.93
C PHE A 133 -1.37 -5.70 -7.37
N THR A 134 -2.56 -5.30 -7.77
CA THR A 134 -3.15 -5.57 -9.10
C THR A 134 -3.50 -7.03 -9.39
N PHE A 135 -3.22 -7.97 -8.48
CA PHE A 135 -3.78 -9.31 -8.55
C PHE A 135 -5.27 -9.26 -8.18
N PRO A 136 -6.19 -9.88 -8.96
CA PRO A 136 -7.62 -9.84 -8.70
C PRO A 136 -8.01 -10.44 -7.35
N LYS A 137 -8.54 -9.61 -6.43
CA LYS A 137 -8.94 -9.99 -5.06
C LYS A 137 -10.37 -9.54 -4.82
N LEU A 138 -11.24 -10.45 -4.38
CA LEU A 138 -12.64 -10.15 -4.07
C LEU A 138 -13.07 -10.88 -2.79
N ILE A 139 -13.71 -10.15 -1.87
CA ILE A 139 -14.33 -10.72 -0.66
C ILE A 139 -15.80 -10.32 -0.63
N VAL A 140 -16.70 -11.30 -0.53
CA VAL A 140 -18.08 -11.09 -0.11
C VAL A 140 -18.14 -11.20 1.39
N SER A 141 -18.64 -10.17 2.07
CA SER A 141 -18.59 -10.09 3.52
C SER A 141 -19.86 -9.53 4.13
N THR A 142 -20.24 -10.10 5.28
CA THR A 142 -21.34 -9.57 6.11
C THR A 142 -20.99 -8.24 6.79
N VAL A 143 -19.73 -7.87 6.85
CA VAL A 143 -19.24 -6.63 7.51
C VAL A 143 -18.74 -5.57 6.54
N ALA A 144 -18.95 -5.75 5.24
CA ALA A 144 -18.50 -4.82 4.20
C ALA A 144 -19.30 -3.50 4.14
N SER A 145 -20.30 -3.30 5.00
CA SER A 145 -21.10 -2.06 5.07
C SER A 145 -20.61 -1.07 6.12
N GLY A 146 -19.64 -1.45 6.95
CA GLY A 146 -19.09 -0.61 8.03
C GLY A 146 -17.74 0.02 7.69
N ASP A 147 -16.92 0.24 8.72
CA ASP A 147 -15.52 0.62 8.54
C ASP A 147 -14.71 -0.56 8.01
N THR A 148 -14.30 -0.46 6.77
CA THR A 148 -13.57 -1.51 6.04
C THR A 148 -12.06 -1.26 5.97
N SER A 149 -11.57 -0.19 6.56
CA SER A 149 -10.15 0.20 6.52
C SER A 149 -9.23 -0.91 7.01
N HIS A 150 -9.60 -1.60 8.09
CA HIS A 150 -8.84 -2.73 8.66
C HIS A 150 -8.90 -4.00 7.80
N ILE A 151 -9.89 -4.14 6.92
CA ILE A 151 -10.02 -5.25 5.97
C ILE A 151 -9.17 -5.00 4.75
N VAL A 152 -9.36 -3.85 4.12
CA VAL A 152 -8.67 -3.49 2.87
C VAL A 152 -7.20 -3.14 3.12
N GLY A 153 -6.92 -2.41 4.22
CA GLY A 153 -5.60 -1.84 4.45
C GLY A 153 -5.18 -0.96 3.28
N GLU A 154 -3.96 -1.13 2.83
CA GLU A 154 -3.39 -0.48 1.63
C GLU A 154 -3.46 -1.37 0.37
N SER A 155 -4.29 -2.43 0.38
CA SER A 155 -4.46 -3.35 -0.76
C SER A 155 -5.65 -2.98 -1.64
N ASP A 156 -5.63 -3.45 -2.86
CA ASP A 156 -6.68 -3.28 -3.87
C ASP A 156 -7.77 -4.37 -3.79
N ILE A 157 -8.15 -4.78 -2.56
CA ILE A 157 -9.20 -5.75 -2.33
C ILE A 157 -10.57 -5.14 -2.69
N THR A 158 -11.31 -5.81 -3.56
CA THR A 158 -12.71 -5.50 -3.83
C THR A 158 -13.61 -6.12 -2.75
N LEU A 159 -14.41 -5.30 -2.07
CA LEU A 159 -15.39 -5.77 -1.10
C LEU A 159 -16.79 -5.71 -1.68
N MET A 160 -17.57 -6.78 -1.45
CA MET A 160 -18.98 -6.85 -1.78
C MET A 160 -19.79 -7.17 -0.52
N TYR A 161 -20.77 -6.33 -0.19
CA TYR A 161 -21.63 -6.55 0.96
C TYR A 161 -22.67 -7.65 0.65
N SER A 162 -22.79 -8.63 1.55
CA SER A 162 -23.72 -9.75 1.37
C SER A 162 -25.18 -9.40 1.57
N ILE A 163 -25.47 -8.22 2.12
CA ILE A 163 -26.80 -7.70 2.50
C ILE A 163 -27.43 -8.51 3.63
N VAL A 164 -27.54 -9.80 3.46
CA VAL A 164 -28.02 -10.77 4.46
C VAL A 164 -26.85 -11.59 5.02
N ASP A 165 -27.07 -12.25 6.14
CA ASP A 165 -26.04 -13.16 6.68
C ASP A 165 -25.79 -14.31 5.69
N ILE A 166 -24.54 -14.77 5.67
CA ILE A 166 -24.11 -15.91 4.85
C ILE A 166 -24.39 -17.18 5.67
N ALA A 167 -25.66 -17.56 5.71
CA ALA A 167 -26.15 -18.69 6.50
C ALA A 167 -27.33 -19.36 5.76
N GLY A 168 -27.01 -20.32 4.92
CA GLY A 168 -27.99 -21.00 4.07
C GLY A 168 -28.36 -20.22 2.81
N SER A 169 -29.06 -20.89 1.86
CA SER A 169 -29.41 -20.35 0.57
C SER A 169 -30.72 -19.54 0.65
N ASN A 170 -30.68 -18.33 0.07
CA ASN A 170 -31.87 -17.52 -0.18
C ASN A 170 -31.65 -16.68 -1.46
N SER A 171 -32.73 -16.14 -2.03
CA SER A 171 -32.67 -15.44 -3.34
C SER A 171 -31.72 -14.24 -3.32
N ILE A 172 -31.75 -13.41 -2.26
CA ILE A 172 -30.90 -12.21 -2.14
C ILE A 172 -29.43 -12.62 -2.09
N LEU A 173 -29.08 -13.57 -1.23
CA LEU A 173 -27.72 -14.05 -1.12
C LEU A 173 -27.23 -14.67 -2.43
N ASN A 174 -28.06 -15.51 -3.07
CA ASN A 174 -27.71 -16.15 -4.33
C ASN A 174 -27.44 -15.14 -5.44
N ASP A 175 -28.22 -14.05 -5.52
CA ASP A 175 -27.99 -12.98 -6.50
C ASP A 175 -26.67 -12.25 -6.24
N VAL A 176 -26.35 -11.94 -4.98
CA VAL A 176 -25.05 -11.35 -4.59
C VAL A 176 -23.90 -12.29 -4.94
N LEU A 177 -24.01 -13.58 -4.62
CA LEU A 177 -22.98 -14.58 -4.89
C LEU A 177 -22.80 -14.83 -6.40
N ASN A 178 -23.86 -14.78 -7.20
CA ASN A 178 -23.78 -14.83 -8.67
C ASN A 178 -23.01 -13.61 -9.23
N ASN A 179 -23.33 -12.41 -8.71
CA ASN A 179 -22.62 -11.19 -9.10
C ASN A 179 -21.14 -11.27 -8.74
N ALA A 180 -20.79 -11.77 -7.55
CA ALA A 180 -19.41 -11.95 -7.11
C ALA A 180 -18.66 -12.96 -7.98
N ALA A 181 -19.30 -14.08 -8.34
CA ALA A 181 -18.74 -15.07 -9.24
C ALA A 181 -18.45 -14.51 -10.64
N GLY A 182 -19.38 -13.72 -11.18
CA GLY A 182 -19.20 -13.01 -12.44
C GLY A 182 -18.07 -11.97 -12.39
N ALA A 183 -18.01 -11.22 -11.28
CA ALA A 183 -16.99 -10.20 -11.08
C ALA A 183 -15.57 -10.80 -11.04
N ILE A 184 -15.32 -11.81 -10.18
CA ILE A 184 -14.00 -12.42 -10.10
C ILE A 184 -13.60 -13.13 -11.39
N ALA A 185 -14.55 -13.76 -12.09
CA ALA A 185 -14.30 -14.37 -13.39
C ALA A 185 -13.89 -13.34 -14.44
N GLY A 186 -14.55 -12.18 -14.47
CA GLY A 186 -14.20 -11.05 -15.34
C GLY A 186 -12.82 -10.47 -15.02
N MET A 187 -12.54 -10.21 -13.75
CA MET A 187 -11.24 -9.70 -13.28
C MET A 187 -10.11 -10.66 -13.64
N ALA A 188 -10.28 -11.97 -13.38
CA ALA A 188 -9.30 -13.00 -13.69
C ALA A 188 -9.01 -13.09 -15.19
N ARG A 189 -10.01 -12.92 -16.05
CA ARG A 189 -9.84 -12.91 -17.51
C ARG A 189 -9.00 -11.72 -17.97
N VAL A 190 -9.28 -10.52 -17.46
CA VAL A 190 -8.52 -9.31 -17.79
C VAL A 190 -7.07 -9.43 -17.33
N TYR A 191 -6.87 -9.94 -16.11
CA TYR A 191 -5.53 -10.19 -15.56
C TYR A 191 -4.74 -11.19 -16.41
N HIS A 192 -5.35 -12.30 -16.79
CA HIS A 192 -4.73 -13.31 -17.66
C HIS A 192 -4.36 -12.75 -19.04
N ALA A 193 -5.27 -11.97 -19.67
CA ALA A 193 -4.99 -11.34 -20.96
C ALA A 193 -3.79 -10.39 -20.89
N ARG A 194 -3.67 -9.62 -19.80
CA ARG A 194 -2.52 -8.74 -19.56
C ARG A 194 -1.21 -9.53 -19.44
N LEU A 195 -1.20 -10.61 -18.65
CA LEU A 195 -0.02 -11.46 -18.52
C LEU A 195 0.41 -12.10 -19.84
N GLN A 196 -0.55 -12.46 -20.71
CA GLN A 196 -0.25 -12.96 -22.03
C GLN A 196 0.37 -11.89 -22.93
N GLN A 197 -0.12 -10.67 -22.90
CA GLN A 197 0.47 -9.56 -23.64
C GLN A 197 1.90 -9.26 -23.18
N GLU A 198 2.12 -9.18 -21.86
CA GLU A 198 3.45 -8.98 -21.28
C GLU A 198 4.42 -10.09 -21.73
N TYR A 199 3.96 -11.34 -21.72
CA TYR A 199 4.78 -12.48 -22.18
C TYR A 199 5.07 -12.45 -23.69
N GLU A 200 4.09 -12.07 -24.52
CA GLU A 200 4.25 -11.93 -25.98
C GLU A 200 5.19 -10.76 -26.33
N GLU A 201 5.14 -9.67 -25.60
CA GLU A 201 6.06 -8.53 -25.76
C GLU A 201 7.51 -8.91 -25.39
N GLU A 202 7.69 -9.72 -24.35
CA GLU A 202 9.02 -10.23 -23.94
C GLU A 202 9.58 -11.26 -24.93
N GLN A 203 8.72 -12.11 -25.53
CA GLN A 203 9.14 -13.16 -26.48
C GLN A 203 9.15 -12.70 -27.92
N GLY A 204 8.42 -11.64 -28.26
CA GLY A 204 8.06 -11.24 -29.62
C GLY A 204 9.11 -10.44 -30.38
N THR A 205 10.36 -10.34 -29.93
CA THR A 205 11.47 -9.81 -30.75
C THR A 205 12.18 -10.95 -31.47
N PRO A 206 11.92 -11.18 -32.78
CA PRO A 206 12.78 -12.05 -33.59
C PRO A 206 14.22 -11.53 -33.52
N GLU A 207 15.17 -12.44 -33.35
CA GLU A 207 16.60 -12.11 -33.40
C GLU A 207 16.86 -11.27 -34.67
N GLY A 208 17.13 -9.95 -34.46
CA GLY A 208 17.56 -9.07 -35.56
C GLY A 208 16.78 -7.77 -35.75
N THR A 209 15.63 -7.51 -35.11
CA THR A 209 14.89 -6.25 -35.29
C THR A 209 14.45 -5.65 -33.96
N GLN A 210 15.07 -4.52 -33.62
CA GLN A 210 14.82 -3.61 -32.52
C GLN A 210 14.81 -4.25 -31.12
N LYS A 211 15.85 -3.93 -30.32
CA LYS A 211 15.83 -4.12 -28.86
C LYS A 211 14.49 -3.58 -28.34
N ALA A 212 13.80 -4.37 -27.52
CA ALA A 212 12.64 -3.89 -26.77
C ALA A 212 12.94 -2.50 -26.22
N ALA A 213 12.02 -1.56 -26.37
CA ALA A 213 12.21 -0.22 -25.83
C ALA A 213 12.54 -0.34 -24.34
N PRO A 214 13.58 0.35 -23.84
CA PRO A 214 13.96 0.25 -22.43
C PRO A 214 12.75 0.62 -21.57
N ARG A 215 12.51 -0.18 -20.52
CA ARG A 215 11.43 0.10 -19.54
C ARG A 215 11.55 1.54 -19.04
N LYS A 216 10.44 2.27 -19.03
CA LYS A 216 10.40 3.60 -18.43
C LYS A 216 10.81 3.57 -16.98
N LYS A 217 11.58 4.55 -16.55
CA LYS A 217 11.90 4.74 -15.12
C LYS A 217 10.62 5.06 -14.35
N ARG A 218 10.43 4.41 -13.21
CA ARG A 218 9.24 4.53 -12.35
C ARG A 218 9.57 5.40 -11.14
N ILE A 219 8.90 6.53 -11.06
CA ILE A 219 9.14 7.55 -10.02
C ILE A 219 7.94 7.62 -9.08
N ALA A 220 8.14 7.46 -7.79
CA ALA A 220 7.12 7.73 -6.79
C ALA A 220 7.23 9.16 -6.28
N ILE A 221 6.10 9.86 -6.14
CA ILE A 221 6.04 11.22 -5.58
C ILE A 221 4.93 11.26 -4.52
N THR A 222 5.24 11.77 -3.32
CA THR A 222 4.24 11.99 -2.28
C THR A 222 3.62 13.37 -2.38
N MET A 223 2.30 13.46 -2.19
CA MET A 223 1.49 14.65 -2.40
C MET A 223 0.47 14.84 -1.28
N PHE A 224 0.18 16.09 -0.96
CA PHE A 224 -0.98 16.48 -0.14
C PHE A 224 -1.66 17.69 -0.78
N GLY A 225 -2.91 18.01 -0.38
CA GLY A 225 -3.66 19.10 -0.99
C GLY A 225 -2.89 20.44 -1.08
N VAL A 226 -2.13 20.75 -0.02
CA VAL A 226 -1.34 21.99 0.08
C VAL A 226 -0.01 22.01 -0.68
N THR A 227 0.34 20.92 -1.37
CA THR A 227 1.54 20.79 -2.22
C THR A 227 1.20 20.37 -3.65
N THR A 228 -0.08 20.28 -3.98
CA THR A 228 -0.57 19.84 -5.31
C THR A 228 0.04 20.61 -6.48
N PRO A 229 0.20 21.97 -6.43
CA PRO A 229 0.82 22.70 -7.55
C PRO A 229 2.23 22.20 -7.86
N CYS A 230 3.06 22.00 -6.85
CA CYS A 230 4.42 21.47 -6.99
C CYS A 230 4.45 20.09 -7.65
N VAL A 231 3.64 19.16 -7.12
CA VAL A 231 3.60 17.78 -7.64
C VAL A 231 3.13 17.74 -9.09
N ASN A 232 2.14 18.56 -9.45
CA ASN A 232 1.68 18.65 -10.84
C ASN A 232 2.78 19.15 -11.79
N ALA A 233 3.54 20.16 -11.39
CA ALA A 233 4.67 20.68 -12.17
C ALA A 233 5.78 19.63 -12.30
N MET A 234 6.17 18.95 -11.20
CA MET A 234 7.15 17.86 -11.22
C MET A 234 6.72 16.72 -12.13
N ARG A 235 5.47 16.23 -11.96
CA ARG A 235 4.93 15.14 -12.78
C ARG A 235 4.93 15.51 -14.25
N HIS A 236 4.44 16.71 -14.60
CA HIS A 236 4.45 17.18 -15.96
C HIS A 236 5.87 17.21 -16.55
N HIS A 237 6.82 17.77 -15.82
CA HIS A 237 8.21 17.85 -16.25
C HIS A 237 8.84 16.47 -16.48
N LEU A 238 8.70 15.53 -15.53
CA LEU A 238 9.26 14.18 -15.62
C LEU A 238 8.64 13.35 -16.75
N THR A 239 7.33 13.48 -16.96
CA THR A 239 6.63 12.71 -18.01
C THR A 239 6.88 13.27 -19.41
N THR A 240 6.96 14.60 -19.56
CA THR A 240 7.11 15.21 -20.90
C THR A 240 8.56 15.29 -21.38
N LYS A 241 9.50 15.55 -20.47
CA LYS A 241 10.91 15.72 -20.85
C LYS A 241 11.70 14.42 -20.83
N TYR A 242 11.40 13.51 -19.88
CA TYR A 242 12.15 12.28 -19.64
C TYR A 242 11.40 11.01 -19.97
N ASP A 243 10.10 11.11 -20.31
CA ASP A 243 9.22 9.97 -20.55
C ASP A 243 9.16 8.97 -19.39
N TYR A 244 9.29 9.48 -18.15
CA TYR A 244 9.20 8.66 -16.94
C TYR A 244 7.75 8.33 -16.57
N GLU A 245 7.52 7.18 -15.94
CA GLU A 245 6.24 6.80 -15.36
C GLU A 245 6.17 7.31 -13.92
N VAL A 246 5.19 8.17 -13.60
CA VAL A 246 5.10 8.84 -12.30
C VAL A 246 3.88 8.36 -11.52
N TYR A 247 4.12 7.82 -10.34
CA TYR A 247 3.12 7.39 -9.36
C TYR A 247 3.00 8.43 -8.26
N VAL A 248 1.79 8.98 -8.08
CA VAL A 248 1.54 9.99 -7.04
C VAL A 248 0.79 9.35 -5.88
N PHE A 249 1.37 9.43 -4.67
CA PHE A 249 0.82 8.90 -3.44
C PHE A 249 0.29 10.02 -2.55
N HIS A 250 -0.98 9.91 -2.14
CA HIS A 250 -1.59 10.92 -1.27
C HIS A 250 -1.16 10.71 0.18
N ALA A 251 -0.34 11.62 0.72
CA ALA A 251 0.27 11.54 2.05
C ALA A 251 -0.78 11.76 3.16
N THR A 252 -1.69 10.81 3.32
CA THR A 252 -2.77 10.76 4.31
C THR A 252 -2.64 9.58 5.26
N GLY A 253 -1.44 9.08 5.47
CA GLY A 253 -1.14 7.85 6.20
C GLY A 253 -1.23 6.62 5.28
N HIS A 254 -2.32 6.46 4.56
CA HIS A 254 -2.51 5.34 3.62
C HIS A 254 -1.55 5.43 2.42
N GLY A 255 -1.29 6.62 1.89
CA GLY A 255 -0.40 6.79 0.73
C GLY A 255 1.04 6.41 1.04
N GLY A 256 1.59 6.86 2.17
CA GLY A 256 2.92 6.47 2.61
C GLY A 256 3.03 4.97 2.87
N ARG A 257 2.07 4.39 3.62
CA ARG A 257 2.04 2.94 3.85
C ARG A 257 1.90 2.11 2.58
N ALA A 258 1.20 2.62 1.55
CA ALA A 258 1.09 1.94 0.26
C ALA A 258 2.39 2.06 -0.57
N MET A 259 3.07 3.20 -0.51
CA MET A 259 4.30 3.47 -1.27
C MET A 259 5.48 2.62 -0.78
N GLU A 260 5.69 2.53 0.54
CA GLU A 260 6.85 1.84 1.11
C GLU A 260 7.00 0.38 0.60
N PRO A 261 5.98 -0.50 0.64
CA PRO A 261 6.10 -1.85 0.07
C PRO A 261 6.25 -1.88 -1.45
N LEU A 262 5.68 -0.90 -2.17
CA LEU A 262 5.74 -0.85 -3.63
C LEU A 262 7.15 -0.56 -4.15
N ILE A 263 8.00 0.11 -3.38
CA ILE A 263 9.40 0.35 -3.71
C ILE A 263 10.09 -0.97 -4.04
N PHE A 264 9.88 -2.01 -3.23
CA PHE A 264 10.48 -3.32 -3.46
C PHE A 264 9.69 -4.17 -4.48
N SER A 265 8.35 -4.23 -4.35
CA SER A 265 7.53 -5.20 -5.11
C SER A 265 7.27 -4.80 -6.56
N LYS A 266 7.28 -3.51 -6.88
CA LYS A 266 6.99 -2.98 -8.23
C LYS A 266 8.21 -2.38 -8.93
N GLY A 267 9.37 -2.40 -8.29
CA GLY A 267 10.58 -1.87 -8.88
C GLY A 267 10.47 -0.37 -9.15
N ILE A 268 10.12 0.42 -8.13
CA ILE A 268 10.25 1.88 -8.16
C ILE A 268 11.74 2.20 -8.29
N ASP A 269 12.09 3.00 -9.28
CA ASP A 269 13.48 3.31 -9.58
C ASP A 269 14.00 4.52 -8.80
N ALA A 270 13.11 5.44 -8.38
CA ALA A 270 13.49 6.61 -7.58
C ALA A 270 12.27 7.25 -6.89
N VAL A 271 12.50 8.04 -5.84
CA VAL A 271 11.44 8.63 -5.00
C VAL A 271 11.64 10.14 -4.84
N ILE A 272 10.57 10.91 -4.91
CA ILE A 272 10.48 12.27 -4.38
C ILE A 272 9.51 12.24 -3.20
N ASP A 273 10.04 12.21 -1.98
CA ASP A 273 9.28 12.44 -0.76
C ASP A 273 9.07 13.94 -0.58
N LEU A 274 8.23 14.54 -1.46
CA LEU A 274 7.95 15.98 -1.42
C LEU A 274 7.14 16.37 -0.21
N THR A 275 6.15 15.52 0.13
CA THR A 275 5.16 15.78 1.17
C THR A 275 5.19 14.67 2.20
N ILE A 276 5.55 15.02 3.41
CA ILE A 276 5.74 14.08 4.52
C ILE A 276 4.95 14.48 5.78
N THR A 277 3.78 15.10 5.61
CA THR A 277 2.85 15.45 6.71
C THR A 277 2.49 14.27 7.62
N GLU A 278 2.69 13.05 7.13
CA GLU A 278 2.52 11.80 7.87
C GLU A 278 3.48 11.68 9.07
N VAL A 279 4.66 12.31 8.98
CA VAL A 279 5.66 12.35 10.06
C VAL A 279 5.24 13.28 11.21
N PRO A 280 4.79 14.53 10.97
CA PRO A 280 4.12 15.32 12.00
C PRO A 280 2.99 14.59 12.73
N ASP A 281 2.15 13.89 11.97
CA ASP A 281 1.03 13.14 12.54
C ASP A 281 1.49 11.96 13.41
N GLU A 282 2.56 11.26 13.03
CA GLU A 282 3.17 10.21 13.85
C GLU A 282 3.71 10.74 15.17
N ILE A 283 4.41 11.88 15.14
CA ILE A 283 5.11 12.44 16.31
C ILE A 283 4.13 13.12 17.27
N VAL A 284 3.16 13.88 16.75
CA VAL A 284 2.26 14.72 17.54
C VAL A 284 0.92 14.04 17.82
N GLY A 285 0.59 12.97 17.12
CA GLY A 285 -0.63 12.18 17.31
C GLY A 285 -1.80 12.64 16.44
N GLY A 286 -1.53 13.04 15.21
CA GLY A 286 -2.54 13.28 14.18
C GLY A 286 -3.14 11.98 13.63
N VAL A 287 -4.14 12.12 12.74
CA VAL A 287 -4.90 10.97 12.22
C VAL A 287 -4.38 10.43 10.89
N MET A 288 -3.35 11.05 10.33
CA MET A 288 -2.79 10.68 9.03
C MET A 288 -1.36 10.12 9.14
N SER A 289 -1.01 9.48 10.26
CA SER A 289 0.28 8.81 10.41
C SER A 289 0.42 7.64 9.44
N ALA A 290 1.60 7.51 8.81
CA ALA A 290 1.99 6.34 8.05
C ALA A 290 2.79 5.32 8.90
N GLY A 291 2.92 5.57 10.19
CA GLY A 291 3.68 4.74 11.12
C GLY A 291 5.15 5.11 11.23
N PRO A 292 5.84 4.50 12.20
CA PRO A 292 7.23 4.83 12.52
C PRO A 292 8.24 4.41 11.44
N GLU A 293 7.89 3.54 10.52
CA GLU A 293 8.78 3.05 9.45
C GLU A 293 8.79 3.95 8.20
N ARG A 294 8.04 5.06 8.22
CA ARG A 294 7.97 6.01 7.10
C ARG A 294 9.37 6.56 6.77
N LEU A 295 9.71 6.66 5.48
CA LEU A 295 10.99 7.06 4.88
C LEU A 295 12.08 5.97 4.88
N GLU A 296 11.79 4.75 5.33
CA GLU A 296 12.83 3.71 5.42
C GLU A 296 13.01 2.90 4.13
N ALA A 297 11.95 2.65 3.36
CA ALA A 297 12.03 1.71 2.24
C ALA A 297 12.95 2.20 1.12
N ALA A 298 12.84 3.47 0.69
CA ALA A 298 13.73 4.04 -0.33
C ALA A 298 15.18 4.11 0.16
N ALA A 299 15.38 4.53 1.41
CA ALA A 299 16.68 4.57 2.05
C ALA A 299 17.34 3.17 2.11
N LYS A 300 16.61 2.15 2.59
CA LYS A 300 17.09 0.75 2.65
C LYS A 300 17.34 0.14 1.27
N ALA A 301 16.50 0.47 0.29
CA ALA A 301 16.67 0.00 -1.09
C ALA A 301 17.89 0.65 -1.79
N GLY A 302 18.40 1.76 -1.27
CA GLY A 302 19.52 2.50 -1.86
C GLY A 302 19.19 3.08 -3.24
N ILE A 303 17.91 3.39 -3.49
CA ILE A 303 17.50 4.04 -4.74
C ILE A 303 17.60 5.56 -4.64
N PRO A 304 17.79 6.28 -5.77
CA PRO A 304 17.82 7.74 -5.79
C PRO A 304 16.60 8.35 -5.09
N GLN A 305 16.85 9.25 -4.13
CA GLN A 305 15.79 9.87 -3.33
C GLN A 305 16.00 11.36 -3.14
N VAL A 306 14.95 12.16 -3.35
CA VAL A 306 14.91 13.57 -2.98
C VAL A 306 13.80 13.75 -1.93
N ILE A 307 14.13 14.39 -0.81
CA ILE A 307 13.21 14.62 0.30
C ILE A 307 12.99 16.11 0.47
N SER A 308 11.73 16.52 0.68
CA SER A 308 11.37 17.86 1.08
C SER A 308 10.32 17.83 2.19
N PHE A 309 9.91 19.00 2.71
CA PHE A 309 9.17 19.10 3.97
C PHE A 309 7.73 19.58 3.76
N GLY A 310 7.15 19.22 2.62
CA GLY A 310 5.78 19.59 2.31
C GLY A 310 4.83 19.18 3.42
N ALA A 311 4.04 20.17 3.88
CA ALA A 311 3.03 20.02 4.92
C ALA A 311 3.55 19.51 6.29
N CYS A 312 4.85 19.71 6.62
CA CYS A 312 5.36 19.52 7.97
C CYS A 312 4.95 20.65 8.93
N ASP A 313 4.36 21.71 8.43
CA ASP A 313 3.78 22.81 9.20
C ASP A 313 2.44 22.47 9.85
N MET A 314 1.92 21.27 9.65
CA MET A 314 0.59 20.90 10.15
C MET A 314 0.52 19.48 10.71
N VAL A 315 -0.40 19.33 11.68
CA VAL A 315 -0.88 18.04 12.19
C VAL A 315 -2.35 17.94 11.83
N ASN A 316 -2.77 16.80 11.32
CA ASN A 316 -4.10 16.61 10.75
C ASN A 316 -5.03 15.94 11.75
N TYR A 317 -6.23 16.51 11.91
CA TYR A 317 -7.32 15.96 12.72
C TYR A 317 -8.60 15.90 11.88
N ARG A 318 -9.58 15.15 12.37
CA ARG A 318 -10.93 15.11 11.78
C ARG A 318 -11.64 16.44 12.07
N SER A 319 -12.96 16.47 12.17
CA SER A 319 -13.72 17.67 12.52
C SER A 319 -13.23 18.31 13.84
N ARG A 320 -13.38 19.62 13.98
CA ARG A 320 -12.87 20.43 15.09
C ARG A 320 -13.19 19.88 16.50
N ASN A 321 -14.35 19.25 16.67
CA ASN A 321 -14.75 18.64 17.94
C ASN A 321 -13.94 17.39 18.34
N THR A 322 -13.13 16.85 17.45
CA THR A 322 -12.23 15.72 17.71
C THR A 322 -10.84 16.13 18.19
N LEU A 323 -10.54 17.44 18.20
CA LEU A 323 -9.25 17.96 18.66
C LEU A 323 -9.01 17.67 20.14
N PRO A 324 -7.80 17.24 20.52
CA PRO A 324 -7.40 17.21 21.91
C PRO A 324 -7.58 18.59 22.58
N GLY A 325 -8.30 18.62 23.70
CA GLY A 325 -8.59 19.88 24.43
C GLY A 325 -7.33 20.62 24.90
N THR A 326 -6.18 19.92 24.96
CA THR A 326 -4.87 20.51 25.25
C THR A 326 -4.43 21.55 24.23
N PHE A 327 -4.71 21.34 22.94
CA PHE A 327 -4.36 22.31 21.89
C PHE A 327 -5.15 23.61 22.01
N VAL A 328 -6.44 23.50 22.31
CA VAL A 328 -7.30 24.68 22.51
C VAL A 328 -6.86 25.46 23.76
N LYS A 329 -6.58 24.77 24.87
CA LYS A 329 -6.10 25.39 26.12
C LYS A 329 -4.73 26.05 25.96
N ALA A 330 -3.87 25.49 25.14
CA ALA A 330 -2.53 26.02 24.84
C ALA A 330 -2.56 27.18 23.82
N GLY A 331 -3.72 27.58 23.30
CA GLY A 331 -3.84 28.64 22.31
C GLY A 331 -3.13 28.34 20.99
N ARG A 332 -3.11 27.06 20.58
CA ARG A 332 -2.45 26.64 19.33
C ARG A 332 -3.11 27.29 18.11
N ASN A 333 -2.33 27.54 17.09
CA ASN A 333 -2.86 27.99 15.81
C ASN A 333 -3.61 26.83 15.13
N ILE A 334 -4.95 26.97 15.02
CA ILE A 334 -5.88 25.96 14.53
C ILE A 334 -6.57 26.49 13.28
N PHE A 335 -6.56 25.71 12.21
CA PHE A 335 -7.19 26.07 10.94
C PHE A 335 -8.22 24.99 10.55
N GLU A 336 -9.48 25.38 10.42
CA GLU A 336 -10.54 24.50 9.91
C GLU A 336 -10.50 24.51 8.40
N HIS A 337 -9.90 23.45 7.83
CA HIS A 337 -9.76 23.31 6.37
C HIS A 337 -11.12 23.05 5.70
N ASN A 338 -11.94 22.19 6.33
CA ASN A 338 -13.33 21.92 5.95
C ASN A 338 -14.07 21.28 7.13
N ALA A 339 -15.35 20.95 6.95
CA ALA A 339 -16.17 20.35 8.01
C ALA A 339 -15.63 19.05 8.61
N SER A 340 -14.77 18.33 7.87
CA SER A 340 -14.23 17.00 8.24
C SER A 340 -12.75 17.04 8.59
N VAL A 341 -12.03 18.13 8.32
CA VAL A 341 -10.57 18.23 8.48
C VAL A 341 -10.20 19.53 9.19
N THR A 342 -9.49 19.39 10.29
CA THR A 342 -8.92 20.49 11.08
C THR A 342 -7.41 20.29 11.17
N LEU A 343 -6.66 21.37 10.95
CA LEU A 343 -5.21 21.40 10.98
C LEU A 343 -4.74 22.17 12.22
N VAL A 344 -3.67 21.69 12.85
CA VAL A 344 -3.00 22.37 13.96
C VAL A 344 -1.58 22.67 13.52
N ARG A 345 -1.15 23.94 13.57
CA ARG A 345 0.22 24.35 13.23
C ARG A 345 1.23 23.65 14.16
N THR A 346 2.23 23.01 13.62
CA THR A 346 3.37 22.47 14.39
C THR A 346 4.16 23.61 15.04
N ASN A 347 4.52 23.46 16.31
CA ASN A 347 5.30 24.45 17.03
C ASN A 347 6.81 24.20 16.89
N VAL A 348 7.63 25.10 17.45
CA VAL A 348 9.10 25.04 17.38
C VAL A 348 9.65 23.71 17.89
N GLU A 349 9.12 23.18 19.02
CA GLU A 349 9.61 21.93 19.58
C GLU A 349 9.18 20.71 18.76
N GLU A 350 7.94 20.68 18.29
CA GLU A 350 7.45 19.63 17.38
C GLU A 350 8.24 19.66 16.07
N CYS A 351 8.49 20.81 15.48
CA CYS A 351 9.32 20.96 14.29
C CYS A 351 10.74 20.42 14.49
N ARG A 352 11.32 20.66 15.68
CA ARG A 352 12.65 20.10 16.02
C ARG A 352 12.61 18.57 16.13
N GLN A 353 11.56 18.01 16.74
CA GLN A 353 11.37 16.56 16.86
C GLN A 353 11.15 15.91 15.48
N ILE A 354 10.36 16.54 14.61
CA ILE A 354 10.13 16.10 13.23
C ILE A 354 11.46 16.07 12.46
N GLY A 355 12.25 17.14 12.56
CA GLY A 355 13.56 17.21 11.90
C GLY A 355 14.53 16.14 12.37
N ARG A 356 14.61 15.88 13.67
CA ARG A 356 15.42 14.79 14.22
C ARG A 356 14.96 13.42 13.75
N PHE A 357 13.67 13.14 13.81
CA PHE A 357 13.11 11.88 13.33
C PHE A 357 13.50 11.59 11.88
N ILE A 358 13.36 12.58 10.99
CA ILE A 358 13.71 12.44 9.58
C ILE A 358 15.21 12.19 9.41
N ALA A 359 16.05 12.97 10.09
CA ALA A 359 17.50 12.81 10.03
C ALA A 359 17.95 11.43 10.54
N GLU A 360 17.42 10.97 11.67
CA GLU A 360 17.68 9.64 12.25
C GLU A 360 17.29 8.51 11.30
N LYS A 361 16.13 8.64 10.59
CA LYS A 361 15.71 7.65 9.58
C LYS A 361 16.69 7.58 8.42
N LEU A 362 17.11 8.71 7.90
CA LEU A 362 18.04 8.76 6.78
C LEU A 362 19.44 8.28 7.19
N GLU A 363 19.98 8.76 8.31
CA GLU A 363 21.28 8.34 8.80
C GLU A 363 21.33 6.84 9.13
N GLY A 364 20.28 6.33 9.80
CA GLY A 364 20.23 4.95 10.28
C GLY A 364 19.95 3.90 9.20
N HIS A 365 19.30 4.26 8.09
CA HIS A 365 18.80 3.29 7.12
C HIS A 365 19.31 3.48 5.69
N CYS A 366 19.97 4.61 5.38
CA CYS A 366 20.36 4.90 4.00
C CYS A 366 21.53 4.01 3.55
N ALA A 367 21.25 3.10 2.62
CA ALA A 367 22.27 2.20 2.06
C ALA A 367 23.24 2.92 1.11
N ARG A 368 22.81 4.01 0.46
CA ARG A 368 23.62 4.81 -0.48
C ARG A 368 23.39 6.30 -0.22
N PRO A 369 24.04 6.89 0.82
CA PRO A 369 23.80 8.28 1.22
C PRO A 369 24.08 9.30 0.11
N GLY A 370 25.06 9.03 -0.76
CA GLY A 370 25.35 9.86 -1.92
C GLY A 370 24.17 9.98 -2.91
N ASP A 371 23.26 9.01 -2.97
CA ASP A 371 22.10 9.03 -3.86
C ASP A 371 20.86 9.70 -3.22
N VAL A 372 21.03 10.35 -2.07
CA VAL A 372 19.97 11.06 -1.35
C VAL A 372 20.28 12.55 -1.27
N GLN A 373 19.28 13.39 -1.57
CA GLN A 373 19.32 14.83 -1.36
C GLN A 373 18.12 15.30 -0.54
N VAL A 374 18.37 16.27 0.35
CA VAL A 374 17.33 16.93 1.15
C VAL A 374 17.23 18.40 0.71
N VAL A 375 16.01 18.83 0.32
CA VAL A 375 15.78 20.18 -0.18
C VAL A 375 14.86 20.94 0.76
N LEU A 376 15.35 22.05 1.33
CA LEU A 376 14.67 22.90 2.30
C LEU A 376 14.01 24.10 1.59
N PRO A 377 12.67 24.13 1.39
CA PRO A 377 11.98 25.26 0.77
C PRO A 377 11.78 26.41 1.79
N VAL A 378 12.77 27.29 1.91
CA VAL A 378 12.84 28.33 2.95
C VAL A 378 11.70 29.36 2.80
N GLY A 379 11.17 29.55 1.59
CA GLY A 379 10.06 30.47 1.28
C GLY A 379 8.69 30.01 1.78
N GLY A 380 8.56 28.74 2.23
CA GLY A 380 7.34 28.15 2.77
C GLY A 380 7.18 26.69 2.34
N ILE A 381 6.63 25.86 3.25
CA ILE A 381 6.55 24.42 3.11
C ILE A 381 5.14 23.91 2.75
N SER A 382 4.18 24.83 2.58
CA SER A 382 2.81 24.53 2.15
C SER A 382 2.14 25.75 1.51
N LEU A 383 0.93 25.57 0.96
CA LEU A 383 0.11 26.69 0.44
C LEU A 383 -0.29 27.70 1.52
N ILE A 384 -0.26 27.33 2.80
CA ILE A 384 -0.73 28.15 3.91
C ILE A 384 0.38 28.59 4.88
N SER A 385 1.66 28.35 4.54
CA SER A 385 2.81 28.69 5.39
C SER A 385 3.68 29.84 4.85
N LYS A 386 3.30 30.45 3.73
CA LYS A 386 4.03 31.61 3.22
C LYS A 386 3.85 32.84 4.12
N PRO A 387 4.76 33.81 4.07
CA PRO A 387 4.61 35.05 4.85
C PRO A 387 3.26 35.72 4.64
N GLY A 388 2.49 35.86 5.72
CA GLY A 388 1.12 36.42 5.70
C GLY A 388 0.01 35.38 5.67
N ASP A 389 0.27 34.12 5.45
CA ASP A 389 -0.70 33.04 5.46
C ASP A 389 -0.98 32.51 6.90
N ALA A 390 -2.01 31.68 7.01
CA ALA A 390 -2.53 31.22 8.31
C ALA A 390 -1.49 30.45 9.17
N PHE A 391 -0.57 29.71 8.54
CA PHE A 391 0.45 28.91 9.20
C PHE A 391 1.87 29.47 9.06
N ALA A 392 2.00 30.74 8.65
CA ALA A 392 3.30 31.38 8.58
C ALA A 392 3.95 31.46 9.98
N ASP A 393 5.01 30.69 10.20
CA ASP A 393 5.84 30.70 11.41
C ASP A 393 7.30 30.35 11.06
N ARG A 394 8.07 31.39 10.74
CA ARG A 394 9.46 31.25 10.33
C ARG A 394 10.34 30.63 11.42
N ASN A 395 10.02 30.84 12.72
CA ASN A 395 10.80 30.28 13.80
C ASN A 395 10.60 28.76 13.89
N ALA A 396 9.37 28.29 13.72
CA ALA A 396 9.05 26.87 13.69
C ALA A 396 9.70 26.20 12.48
N ASP A 397 9.56 26.77 11.27
CA ASP A 397 10.17 26.22 10.06
C ASP A 397 11.70 26.18 10.14
N ASN A 398 12.33 27.26 10.63
CA ASN A 398 13.77 27.26 10.82
C ASN A 398 14.24 26.25 11.86
N SER A 399 13.46 25.92 12.88
CA SER A 399 13.84 24.86 13.85
C SER A 399 13.76 23.48 13.26
N LEU A 400 12.84 23.24 12.30
CA LEU A 400 12.80 22.03 11.50
C LEU A 400 14.06 21.90 10.64
N PHE A 401 14.38 22.94 9.87
CA PHE A 401 15.55 22.95 8.98
C PHE A 401 16.86 22.80 9.74
N ALA A 402 17.02 23.51 10.85
CA ALA A 402 18.21 23.41 11.69
C ALA A 402 18.40 22.00 12.27
N ALA A 403 17.32 21.34 12.69
CA ALA A 403 17.39 19.97 13.19
C ALA A 403 17.82 18.96 12.12
N ILE A 404 17.39 19.14 10.88
CA ILE A 404 17.83 18.33 9.73
C ILE A 404 19.32 18.57 9.43
N GLU A 405 19.75 19.83 9.33
CA GLU A 405 21.12 20.20 9.03
C GLU A 405 22.08 19.69 10.10
N GLU A 406 21.68 19.75 11.38
CA GLU A 406 22.45 19.24 12.50
C GLU A 406 22.53 17.71 12.47
N GLY A 407 21.38 17.03 12.26
CA GLY A 407 21.31 15.57 12.28
C GLY A 407 22.00 14.91 11.09
N LEU A 408 22.09 15.56 9.95
CA LEU A 408 22.79 15.04 8.76
C LEU A 408 24.22 15.59 8.62
N LYS A 409 24.70 16.33 9.61
CA LYS A 409 26.04 16.92 9.58
C LYS A 409 27.13 15.85 9.58
N GLY A 410 27.91 15.82 8.52
CA GLY A 410 29.01 14.86 8.34
C GLY A 410 28.58 13.57 7.61
N SER A 411 27.31 13.41 7.27
CA SER A 411 26.88 12.39 6.32
C SER A 411 27.18 12.80 4.87
N GLU A 412 27.12 11.86 3.94
CA GLU A 412 27.23 12.13 2.50
C GLU A 412 25.92 12.64 1.89
N ILE A 413 24.83 12.73 2.68
CA ILE A 413 23.54 13.25 2.25
C ILE A 413 23.63 14.76 2.09
N GLU A 414 23.41 15.24 0.87
CA GLU A 414 23.46 16.67 0.58
C GLU A 414 22.19 17.38 1.05
N VAL A 415 22.36 18.42 1.90
CA VAL A 415 21.26 19.28 2.37
C VAL A 415 21.34 20.63 1.67
N ILE A 416 20.25 21.02 0.98
CA ILE A 416 20.21 22.17 0.09
C ILE A 416 19.12 23.13 0.54
N ARG A 417 19.47 24.38 0.85
CA ARG A 417 18.50 25.46 1.06
C ARG A 417 18.06 26.06 -0.26
N ASP A 418 16.77 26.21 -0.45
CA ASP A 418 16.16 26.88 -1.60
C ASP A 418 15.25 28.01 -1.10
N GLU A 419 15.51 29.24 -1.53
CA GLU A 419 14.79 30.44 -1.05
C GLU A 419 13.33 30.53 -1.51
N ARG A 420 12.95 29.70 -2.46
CA ARG A 420 11.59 29.62 -3.00
C ARG A 420 10.66 28.88 -2.03
N ASP A 421 9.36 29.13 -2.15
CA ASP A 421 8.35 28.28 -1.51
C ASP A 421 8.19 26.96 -2.27
N ILE A 422 7.69 25.94 -1.58
CA ILE A 422 7.56 24.58 -2.12
C ILE A 422 6.67 24.52 -3.38
N ASN A 423 5.69 25.42 -3.52
CA ASN A 423 4.77 25.44 -4.67
C ASN A 423 5.23 26.36 -5.81
N ASN A 424 6.42 26.94 -5.70
CA ASN A 424 7.02 27.68 -6.82
C ASN A 424 7.37 26.70 -7.96
N GLU A 425 6.99 27.04 -9.20
CA GLU A 425 7.19 26.15 -10.36
C GLU A 425 8.69 25.87 -10.62
N ASP A 426 9.56 26.88 -10.47
CA ASP A 426 10.99 26.69 -10.63
C ASP A 426 11.60 25.83 -9.51
N PHE A 427 11.04 25.86 -8.29
CA PHE A 427 11.40 24.92 -7.22
C PHE A 427 11.06 23.50 -7.62
N ALA A 428 9.83 23.30 -8.13
CA ALA A 428 9.35 21.99 -8.54
C ALA A 428 10.23 21.39 -9.65
N VAL A 429 10.51 22.17 -10.70
CA VAL A 429 11.36 21.74 -11.81
C VAL A 429 12.79 21.46 -11.32
N ALA A 430 13.38 22.35 -10.51
CA ALA A 430 14.73 22.16 -10.00
C ALA A 430 14.85 20.89 -9.12
N THR A 431 13.82 20.60 -8.31
CA THR A 431 13.78 19.40 -7.46
C THR A 431 13.64 18.13 -8.31
N ALA A 432 12.81 18.15 -9.33
CA ALA A 432 12.69 17.03 -10.29
C ALA A 432 14.02 16.78 -11.02
N GLU A 433 14.71 17.83 -11.47
CA GLU A 433 16.02 17.74 -12.14
C GLU A 433 17.12 17.21 -11.20
N ARG A 434 17.03 17.45 -9.88
CA ARG A 434 17.93 16.85 -8.91
C ARG A 434 17.78 15.32 -8.89
N LEU A 435 16.53 14.83 -8.84
CA LEU A 435 16.27 13.40 -8.89
C LEU A 435 16.80 12.78 -10.20
N VAL A 436 16.60 13.44 -11.33
CA VAL A 436 17.10 12.94 -12.63
C VAL A 436 18.62 12.78 -12.60
N ARG A 437 19.36 13.77 -12.08
CA ARG A 437 20.83 13.68 -11.94
C ARG A 437 21.27 12.54 -11.03
N LEU A 438 20.53 12.28 -9.92
CA LEU A 438 20.80 11.14 -9.06
C LEU A 438 20.59 9.81 -9.78
N ILE A 439 19.52 9.69 -10.57
CA ILE A 439 19.23 8.50 -11.40
C ILE A 439 20.34 8.26 -12.42
N GLU A 440 20.76 9.30 -13.15
CA GLU A 440 21.82 9.21 -14.15
C GLU A 440 23.14 8.77 -13.55
N ARG A 441 23.50 9.32 -12.36
CA ARG A 441 24.71 8.93 -11.62
C ARG A 441 24.66 7.47 -11.20
N ALA A 442 23.57 7.04 -10.52
CA ALA A 442 23.39 5.67 -10.08
C ALA A 442 23.47 4.67 -11.24
N THR A 443 22.87 5.01 -12.40
CA THR A 443 22.93 4.16 -13.60
C THR A 443 24.35 4.08 -14.19
N SER A 444 25.16 5.14 -14.07
CA SER A 444 26.53 5.15 -14.56
C SER A 444 27.50 4.34 -13.67
N GLU A 445 27.20 4.21 -12.40
CA GLU A 445 28.00 3.42 -11.44
C GLU A 445 27.73 1.91 -11.53
N GLU A 446 26.56 1.51 -12.09
CA GLU A 446 26.19 0.11 -12.30
C GLU A 446 26.74 -0.47 -13.62
N GLN A 447 27.26 0.36 -14.54
CA GLN A 447 27.87 -0.03 -15.82
C GLN A 447 29.38 -0.17 -15.72
#